data_62e159ca9067d0a027b517835e1e350c
#
_entry.id   62e159ca9067d0a027b517835e1e350c
#
_cell.length_a   1.000
_cell.length_b   1.000
_cell.length_c   1.000
_cell.angle_alpha   90.00
_cell.angle_beta   90.00
_cell.angle_gamma   90.00
#
_symmetry.space_group_name_H-M   'P 1'
#
loop_
_entity.id
_entity.type
_entity.pdbx_description
1 polymer ?
#
loop_
_entity_poly.entity_id
_entity_poly.type
_entity_poly.pdbx_seq_one_letter_code
_entity_poly.pdbx_strand_id
1 'polypeptide(L)'
;MKVTKLFLIAFLSLIISNNQTQAQENTKSELITPPYLQKGDTIAIVAPAGILTDRKDVIDQAKELAESWGLHVVYGKHLFDTVGHFSATDEERSEDFQTAMDNPNIKAIWAGRGGYGTVRILDRLDYTKFIESPKWVIGYSDITALHSHLNTLGYETIHGMMGTSMGDDAEKIVETLKSFKKSLFGEKLSYSLVSVKENKKQSR
;
A
#
# COMPACT_ATOMS: atom_id res chain seq x y z
N MET A 1 -32.58 -3.80 57.55
CA MET A 1 -31.26 -4.28 57.01
C MET A 1 -31.33 -4.92 55.63
N LYS A 2 -32.45 -5.40 55.11
CA LYS A 2 -32.51 -6.03 53.75
C LYS A 2 -32.72 -5.03 52.61
N VAL A 3 -33.30 -3.86 52.79
CA VAL A 3 -33.59 -2.88 51.76
C VAL A 3 -32.35 -2.12 51.32
N THR A 4 -31.43 -1.82 52.24
CA THR A 4 -30.18 -1.07 51.97
C THR A 4 -29.20 -1.84 51.07
N LYS A 5 -29.19 -3.20 51.16
CA LYS A 5 -28.36 -4.04 50.28
C LYS A 5 -28.86 -4.09 48.84
N LEU A 6 -30.17 -4.01 48.63
CA LEU A 6 -30.78 -4.03 47.29
C LEU A 6 -30.47 -2.74 46.51
N PHE A 7 -30.49 -1.60 47.21
CA PHE A 7 -30.15 -0.29 46.58
C PHE A 7 -28.64 -0.19 46.21
N LEU A 8 -27.75 -0.80 47.00
CA LEU A 8 -26.34 -0.78 46.71
C LEU A 8 -25.97 -1.63 45.47
N ILE A 9 -26.66 -2.77 45.27
CA ILE A 9 -26.46 -3.63 44.11
C ILE A 9 -27.01 -2.98 42.84
N ALA A 10 -28.17 -2.31 42.93
CA ALA A 10 -28.76 -1.57 41.81
C ALA A 10 -27.88 -0.36 41.39
N PHE A 11 -27.27 0.33 42.34
CA PHE A 11 -26.35 1.46 42.07
C PHE A 11 -25.04 0.99 41.44
N LEU A 12 -24.48 -0.15 41.88
CA LEU A 12 -23.29 -0.73 41.32
C LEU A 12 -23.48 -1.23 39.88
N SER A 13 -24.65 -1.82 39.58
CA SER A 13 -24.99 -2.24 38.22
C SER A 13 -25.20 -1.07 37.27
N LEU A 14 -25.70 0.08 37.72
CA LEU A 14 -25.81 1.30 36.89
C LEU A 14 -24.45 1.92 36.55
N ILE A 15 -23.50 1.87 37.48
CA ILE A 15 -22.13 2.38 37.25
C ILE A 15 -21.39 1.49 36.26
N ILE A 16 -21.57 0.17 36.31
CA ILE A 16 -20.94 -0.75 35.37
C ILE A 16 -21.52 -0.63 33.97
N SER A 17 -22.83 -0.38 33.83
CA SER A 17 -23.47 -0.16 32.52
C SER A 17 -23.04 1.12 31.82
N ASN A 18 -22.75 2.20 32.59
CA ASN A 18 -22.26 3.45 32.00
C ASN A 18 -20.80 3.40 31.52
N ASN A 19 -19.97 2.49 32.05
CA ASN A 19 -18.58 2.36 31.63
C ASN A 19 -18.41 1.49 30.36
N GLN A 20 -19.43 0.76 29.92
CA GLN A 20 -19.33 -0.03 28.69
C GLN A 20 -19.73 0.74 27.41
N THR A 21 -20.34 1.92 27.54
CA THR A 21 -20.82 2.68 26.39
C THR A 21 -19.84 3.76 25.90
N GLN A 22 -18.69 3.94 26.56
CA GLN A 22 -17.68 4.96 26.14
C GLN A 22 -16.50 4.37 25.38
N ALA A 23 -16.49 3.08 25.08
CA ALA A 23 -15.35 2.42 24.44
C ALA A 23 -15.43 2.34 22.90
N GLN A 24 -16.37 3.02 22.24
CA GLN A 24 -16.56 2.88 20.79
C GLN A 24 -17.04 4.14 20.07
N GLU A 25 -16.52 5.30 20.42
CA GLU A 25 -16.38 6.37 19.43
C GLU A 25 -14.99 6.23 18.80
N ASN A 26 -14.87 5.24 17.93
CA ASN A 26 -13.85 5.24 16.89
C ASN A 26 -14.22 6.41 15.96
N THR A 27 -13.73 7.59 16.25
CA THR A 27 -13.57 8.63 15.25
C THR A 27 -12.62 8.04 14.20
N LYS A 28 -13.21 7.47 13.15
CA LYS A 28 -12.49 7.04 11.96
C LYS A 28 -11.82 8.30 11.42
N SER A 29 -10.56 8.52 11.81
CA SER A 29 -9.79 9.62 11.24
C SER A 29 -9.76 9.35 9.74
N GLU A 30 -10.27 10.29 8.97
CA GLU A 30 -10.22 10.21 7.52
C GLU A 30 -8.74 10.16 7.12
N LEU A 31 -8.36 9.13 6.34
CA LEU A 31 -7.00 8.99 5.87
C LEU A 31 -6.70 10.11 4.86
N ILE A 32 -5.46 10.58 4.87
CA ILE A 32 -4.97 11.54 3.89
C ILE A 32 -4.74 10.81 2.58
N THR A 33 -5.46 11.21 1.54
CA THR A 33 -5.29 10.73 0.17
C THR A 33 -4.16 11.51 -0.51
N PRO A 34 -3.06 10.88 -0.94
CA PRO A 34 -2.05 11.55 -1.75
C PRO A 34 -2.65 12.10 -3.05
N PRO A 35 -2.09 13.17 -3.63
CA PRO A 35 -2.57 13.71 -4.90
C PRO A 35 -2.56 12.64 -6.00
N TYR A 36 -3.64 12.56 -6.79
CA TYR A 36 -3.69 11.68 -7.94
C TYR A 36 -2.70 12.11 -9.02
N LEU A 37 -2.15 11.13 -9.74
CA LEU A 37 -1.17 11.37 -10.80
C LEU A 37 -1.77 12.14 -11.98
N GLN A 38 -0.92 12.93 -12.60
CA GLN A 38 -1.20 13.66 -13.84
C GLN A 38 -0.16 13.32 -14.90
N LYS A 39 -0.48 13.55 -16.16
CA LYS A 39 0.51 13.44 -17.24
C LYS A 39 1.69 14.39 -16.99
N GLY A 40 2.89 13.88 -17.16
CA GLY A 40 4.14 14.59 -16.83
C GLY A 40 4.67 14.32 -15.41
N ASP A 41 3.89 13.70 -14.54
CA ASP A 41 4.38 13.31 -13.22
C ASP A 41 5.45 12.22 -13.31
N THR A 42 6.36 12.22 -12.34
CA THR A 42 7.41 11.21 -12.23
C THR A 42 7.04 10.18 -11.14
N ILE A 43 7.23 8.91 -11.45
CA ILE A 43 7.14 7.82 -10.51
C ILE A 43 8.49 7.10 -10.39
N ALA A 44 8.78 6.56 -9.21
CA ALA A 44 9.95 5.73 -8.97
C ALA A 44 9.57 4.25 -8.92
N ILE A 45 10.33 3.38 -9.60
CA ILE A 45 10.27 1.94 -9.37
C ILE A 45 11.44 1.56 -8.47
N VAL A 46 11.17 0.95 -7.32
CA VAL A 46 12.15 0.52 -6.33
C VAL A 46 11.94 -0.94 -5.93
N ALA A 47 12.96 -1.58 -5.39
CA ALA A 47 12.89 -2.97 -4.94
C ALA A 47 13.11 -3.08 -3.41
N PRO A 48 12.11 -2.84 -2.57
CA PRO A 48 12.27 -2.86 -1.13
C PRO A 48 12.45 -4.27 -0.54
N ALA A 49 12.29 -5.33 -1.34
CA ALA A 49 12.30 -6.72 -0.90
C ALA A 49 13.13 -7.64 -1.80
N GLY A 50 12.49 -8.46 -2.62
CA GLY A 50 13.11 -9.54 -3.37
C GLY A 50 13.84 -9.11 -4.65
N ILE A 51 14.73 -9.98 -5.14
CA ILE A 51 15.61 -9.75 -6.30
C ILE A 51 14.81 -9.50 -7.59
N LEU A 52 15.35 -8.62 -8.44
CA LEU A 52 14.82 -8.29 -9.77
C LEU A 52 15.84 -8.50 -10.89
N THR A 53 17.05 -8.98 -10.60
CA THR A 53 18.15 -9.14 -11.56
C THR A 53 17.74 -9.90 -12.81
N ASP A 54 17.01 -11.02 -12.65
CA ASP A 54 16.54 -11.86 -13.77
C ASP A 54 15.17 -11.42 -14.32
N ARG A 55 14.71 -10.22 -13.98
CA ARG A 55 13.37 -9.71 -14.32
C ARG A 55 13.41 -8.30 -14.90
N LYS A 56 14.57 -7.91 -15.41
CA LYS A 56 14.76 -6.56 -15.95
C LYS A 56 13.82 -6.26 -17.10
N ASP A 57 13.62 -7.21 -17.99
CA ASP A 57 12.69 -7.12 -19.12
C ASP A 57 11.24 -6.88 -18.68
N VAL A 58 10.81 -7.55 -17.62
CA VAL A 58 9.46 -7.37 -17.06
C VAL A 58 9.32 -6.00 -16.38
N ILE A 59 10.36 -5.53 -15.72
CA ILE A 59 10.37 -4.18 -15.10
C ILE A 59 10.42 -3.09 -16.17
N ASP A 60 11.17 -3.31 -17.27
CA ASP A 60 11.19 -2.41 -18.40
C ASP A 60 9.79 -2.31 -19.07
N GLN A 61 9.04 -3.41 -19.17
CA GLN A 61 7.64 -3.40 -19.62
C GLN A 61 6.74 -2.57 -18.67
N ALA A 62 6.96 -2.68 -17.35
CA ALA A 62 6.23 -1.85 -16.38
C ALA A 62 6.53 -0.37 -16.57
N LYS A 63 7.78 -0.01 -16.83
CA LYS A 63 8.19 1.35 -17.18
C LYS A 63 7.50 1.82 -18.46
N GLU A 64 7.61 1.07 -19.56
CA GLU A 64 7.00 1.40 -20.85
C GLU A 64 5.47 1.60 -20.71
N LEU A 65 4.81 0.76 -19.92
CA LEU A 65 3.40 0.90 -19.64
C LEU A 65 3.08 2.23 -18.95
N ALA A 66 3.82 2.58 -17.90
CA ALA A 66 3.61 3.85 -17.18
C ALA A 66 3.93 5.06 -18.08
N GLU A 67 4.97 4.98 -18.89
CA GLU A 67 5.32 6.01 -19.88
C GLU A 67 4.25 6.15 -20.96
N SER A 68 3.60 5.05 -21.36
CA SER A 68 2.44 5.10 -22.29
C SER A 68 1.23 5.86 -21.71
N TRP A 69 1.16 5.99 -20.40
CA TRP A 69 0.14 6.80 -19.71
C TRP A 69 0.53 8.28 -19.60
N GLY A 70 1.73 8.64 -20.05
CA GLY A 70 2.28 9.99 -20.01
C GLY A 70 3.04 10.32 -18.73
N LEU A 71 3.45 9.31 -17.96
CA LEU A 71 4.29 9.46 -16.77
C LEU A 71 5.78 9.40 -17.15
N HIS A 72 6.63 9.95 -16.29
CA HIS A 72 8.07 9.71 -16.32
C HIS A 72 8.42 8.65 -15.29
N VAL A 73 9.34 7.72 -15.64
CA VAL A 73 9.73 6.64 -14.74
C VAL A 73 11.23 6.72 -14.45
N VAL A 74 11.57 6.72 -13.16
CA VAL A 74 12.95 6.59 -12.69
C VAL A 74 13.10 5.28 -11.92
N TYR A 75 14.28 4.70 -11.98
CA TYR A 75 14.63 3.50 -11.23
C TYR A 75 15.39 3.86 -9.97
N GLY A 76 15.17 3.13 -8.89
CA GLY A 76 16.07 3.12 -7.75
C GLY A 76 17.46 2.68 -8.20
N LYS A 77 18.48 3.23 -7.57
CA LYS A 77 19.89 2.98 -7.89
C LYS A 77 20.26 1.49 -7.77
N HIS A 78 19.68 0.83 -6.76
CA HIS A 78 19.94 -0.55 -6.40
C HIS A 78 18.82 -1.52 -6.84
N LEU A 79 17.97 -1.10 -7.79
CA LEU A 79 16.79 -1.85 -8.25
C LEU A 79 17.13 -3.27 -8.72
N PHE A 80 18.28 -3.45 -9.38
CA PHE A 80 18.69 -4.70 -9.99
C PHE A 80 19.92 -5.35 -9.31
N ASP A 81 20.32 -4.85 -8.15
CA ASP A 81 21.37 -5.46 -7.34
C ASP A 81 20.88 -6.77 -6.71
N THR A 82 21.81 -7.52 -6.11
CA THR A 82 21.50 -8.82 -5.50
C THR A 82 22.36 -9.09 -4.28
N VAL A 83 21.70 -9.34 -3.15
CA VAL A 83 22.35 -9.82 -1.91
C VAL A 83 21.53 -10.97 -1.35
N GLY A 84 21.97 -12.21 -1.59
CA GLY A 84 21.22 -13.40 -1.24
C GLY A 84 19.90 -13.47 -2.01
N HIS A 85 18.77 -13.39 -1.33
CA HIS A 85 17.42 -13.35 -1.94
C HIS A 85 16.80 -11.94 -1.96
N PHE A 86 17.55 -10.94 -1.50
CA PHE A 86 17.14 -9.53 -1.53
C PHE A 86 17.68 -8.84 -2.79
N SER A 87 17.01 -7.76 -3.19
CA SER A 87 17.48 -6.91 -4.30
C SER A 87 18.80 -6.21 -4.01
N ALA A 88 19.08 -5.92 -2.73
CA ALA A 88 20.30 -5.28 -2.25
C ALA A 88 20.42 -5.48 -0.73
N THR A 89 21.40 -4.84 -0.08
CA THR A 89 21.47 -4.78 1.39
C THR A 89 20.27 -4.01 1.98
N ASP A 90 20.03 -4.14 3.28
CA ASP A 90 18.98 -3.37 3.95
C ASP A 90 19.23 -1.86 3.82
N GLU A 91 20.50 -1.44 3.89
CA GLU A 91 20.93 -0.05 3.72
C GLU A 91 20.57 0.49 2.33
N GLU A 92 20.98 -0.22 1.27
CA GLU A 92 20.80 0.18 -0.12
C GLU A 92 19.32 0.21 -0.52
N ARG A 93 18.52 -0.78 -0.05
CA ARG A 93 17.07 -0.79 -0.26
C ARG A 93 16.37 0.35 0.47
N SER A 94 16.87 0.69 1.67
CA SER A 94 16.39 1.86 2.42
C SER A 94 16.76 3.16 1.71
N GLU A 95 18.00 3.28 1.19
CA GLU A 95 18.47 4.46 0.45
C GLU A 95 17.59 4.74 -0.77
N ASP A 96 17.30 3.71 -1.57
CA ASP A 96 16.43 3.85 -2.76
C ASP A 96 15.02 4.29 -2.38
N PHE A 97 14.44 3.67 -1.35
CA PHE A 97 13.10 4.01 -0.91
C PHE A 97 13.05 5.42 -0.29
N GLN A 98 14.02 5.76 0.55
CA GLN A 98 14.16 7.08 1.17
C GLN A 98 14.34 8.17 0.11
N THR A 99 15.23 7.94 -0.87
CA THR A 99 15.45 8.88 -1.97
C THR A 99 14.15 9.15 -2.74
N ALA A 100 13.36 8.11 -2.99
CA ALA A 100 12.07 8.27 -3.65
C ALA A 100 11.04 9.00 -2.77
N MET A 101 11.03 8.75 -1.46
CA MET A 101 10.17 9.47 -0.52
C MET A 101 10.53 10.95 -0.42
N ASP A 102 11.81 11.26 -0.37
CA ASP A 102 12.32 12.61 -0.12
C ASP A 102 12.27 13.52 -1.35
N ASN A 103 12.25 12.95 -2.55
CA ASN A 103 12.26 13.72 -3.78
C ASN A 103 10.85 14.30 -4.07
N PRO A 104 10.66 15.63 -4.02
CA PRO A 104 9.35 16.25 -4.24
C PRO A 104 8.83 16.11 -5.68
N ASN A 105 9.70 15.78 -6.63
CA ASN A 105 9.32 15.54 -8.03
C ASN A 105 8.71 14.15 -8.25
N ILE A 106 8.97 13.19 -7.35
CA ILE A 106 8.38 11.86 -7.40
C ILE A 106 6.99 11.91 -6.76
N LYS A 107 5.96 11.47 -7.49
CA LYS A 107 4.55 11.49 -7.06
C LYS A 107 4.02 10.12 -6.67
N ALA A 108 4.71 9.04 -7.07
CA ALA A 108 4.42 7.68 -6.63
C ALA A 108 5.68 6.83 -6.53
N ILE A 109 5.66 5.88 -5.60
CA ILE A 109 6.69 4.86 -5.40
C ILE A 109 6.06 3.52 -5.71
N TRP A 110 6.49 2.90 -6.79
CA TRP A 110 5.96 1.63 -7.27
C TRP A 110 6.94 0.51 -6.95
N ALA A 111 6.54 -0.42 -6.11
CA ALA A 111 7.38 -1.57 -5.80
C ALA A 111 7.54 -2.47 -7.05
N GLY A 112 8.76 -2.77 -7.40
CA GLY A 112 9.06 -3.69 -8.50
C GLY A 112 8.61 -5.11 -8.17
N ARG A 113 8.85 -5.55 -6.92
CA ARG A 113 8.52 -6.90 -6.43
C ARG A 113 8.33 -6.91 -4.91
N GLY A 114 7.50 -7.86 -4.44
CA GLY A 114 7.45 -8.29 -3.05
C GLY A 114 8.50 -9.37 -2.75
N GLY A 115 8.15 -10.32 -1.92
CA GLY A 115 9.03 -11.39 -1.43
C GLY A 115 9.14 -11.30 0.07
N TYR A 116 10.32 -11.17 0.62
CA TYR A 116 10.57 -10.84 2.01
C TYR A 116 11.66 -9.77 2.09
N GLY A 117 11.51 -8.82 3.00
CA GLY A 117 12.55 -7.81 3.22
C GLY A 117 12.03 -6.41 3.54
N THR A 118 10.80 -6.08 3.15
CA THR A 118 10.22 -4.73 3.38
C THR A 118 10.19 -4.39 4.88
N VAL A 119 9.81 -5.34 5.73
CA VAL A 119 9.77 -5.13 7.19
C VAL A 119 11.13 -4.77 7.78
N ARG A 120 12.24 -5.17 7.15
CA ARG A 120 13.61 -4.92 7.62
C ARG A 120 14.06 -3.48 7.40
N ILE A 121 13.39 -2.76 6.51
CA ILE A 121 13.73 -1.38 6.18
C ILE A 121 12.79 -0.35 6.84
N LEU A 122 11.66 -0.75 7.42
CA LEU A 122 10.67 0.18 7.98
C LEU A 122 11.27 1.13 9.03
N ASP A 123 12.02 0.61 9.97
CA ASP A 123 12.61 1.38 11.08
C ASP A 123 13.85 2.19 10.65
N ARG A 124 14.28 2.06 9.38
CA ARG A 124 15.39 2.80 8.81
C ARG A 124 14.94 4.04 8.04
N LEU A 125 13.65 4.14 7.77
CA LEU A 125 13.07 5.22 6.96
C LEU A 125 12.67 6.41 7.83
N ASP A 126 13.02 7.61 7.38
CA ASP A 126 12.52 8.87 7.92
C ASP A 126 11.31 9.34 7.10
N TYR A 127 10.15 9.37 7.74
CA TYR A 127 8.89 9.72 7.09
C TYR A 127 8.59 11.24 7.11
N THR A 128 9.48 12.07 7.63
CA THR A 128 9.26 13.52 7.79
C THR A 128 8.86 14.18 6.48
N LYS A 129 9.64 13.99 5.41
CA LYS A 129 9.34 14.58 4.10
C LYS A 129 8.15 13.93 3.39
N PHE A 130 7.88 12.65 3.68
CA PHE A 130 6.68 11.98 3.19
C PHE A 130 5.42 12.62 3.79
N ILE A 131 5.45 12.94 5.08
CA ILE A 131 4.34 13.61 5.79
C ILE A 131 4.08 15.01 5.20
N GLU A 132 5.14 15.75 4.88
CA GLU A 132 5.05 17.07 4.25
C GLU A 132 4.53 17.04 2.81
N SER A 133 4.86 15.98 2.07
CA SER A 133 4.51 15.81 0.66
C SER A 133 4.16 14.35 0.36
N PRO A 134 2.96 13.90 0.79
CA PRO A 134 2.55 12.50 0.64
C PRO A 134 2.44 12.11 -0.83
N LYS A 135 2.81 10.87 -1.11
CA LYS A 135 2.79 10.28 -2.45
C LYS A 135 2.28 8.85 -2.39
N TRP A 136 1.80 8.34 -3.51
CA TRP A 136 1.30 6.98 -3.57
C TRP A 136 2.42 5.97 -3.37
N VAL A 137 2.24 5.03 -2.46
CA VAL A 137 3.05 3.82 -2.33
C VAL A 137 2.22 2.65 -2.84
N ILE A 138 2.79 1.90 -3.80
CA ILE A 138 2.06 0.93 -4.62
C ILE A 138 2.75 -0.42 -4.57
N GLY A 139 1.97 -1.47 -4.31
CA GLY A 139 2.44 -2.86 -4.29
C GLY A 139 1.47 -3.77 -3.56
N TYR A 140 1.83 -5.04 -3.39
CA TYR A 140 1.07 -6.02 -2.62
C TYR A 140 2.00 -7.06 -1.97
N SER A 141 1.45 -8.07 -1.33
CA SER A 141 2.23 -9.11 -0.66
C SER A 141 3.12 -8.52 0.45
N ASP A 142 4.44 -8.69 0.40
CA ASP A 142 5.39 -8.18 1.39
C ASP A 142 5.33 -6.64 1.56
N ILE A 143 4.93 -5.90 0.52
CA ILE A 143 4.75 -4.44 0.57
C ILE A 143 3.64 -4.03 1.55
N THR A 144 2.78 -4.97 1.94
CA THR A 144 1.74 -4.75 2.96
C THR A 144 2.34 -4.24 4.29
N ALA A 145 3.59 -4.56 4.60
CA ALA A 145 4.28 -4.00 5.76
C ALA A 145 4.38 -2.46 5.69
N LEU A 146 4.74 -1.90 4.52
CA LEU A 146 4.72 -0.45 4.27
C LEU A 146 3.30 0.12 4.28
N HIS A 147 2.35 -0.56 3.64
CA HIS A 147 0.95 -0.12 3.64
C HIS A 147 0.41 0.00 5.06
N SER A 148 0.63 -1.01 5.90
CA SER A 148 0.19 -1.01 7.29
C SER A 148 0.83 0.12 8.08
N HIS A 149 2.12 0.35 7.90
CA HIS A 149 2.85 1.42 8.59
C HIS A 149 2.32 2.81 8.17
N LEU A 150 2.24 3.09 6.87
CA LEU A 150 1.75 4.37 6.35
C LEU A 150 0.27 4.62 6.70
N ASN A 151 -0.55 3.56 6.72
CA ASN A 151 -1.93 3.65 7.16
C ASN A 151 -2.02 4.02 8.65
N THR A 152 -1.14 3.48 9.50
CA THR A 152 -1.04 3.88 10.92
C THR A 152 -0.63 5.35 11.07
N LEU A 153 0.17 5.89 10.14
CA LEU A 153 0.50 7.31 10.09
C LEU A 153 -0.63 8.17 9.51
N GLY A 154 -1.72 7.57 9.04
CA GLY A 154 -2.90 8.28 8.55
C GLY A 154 -2.93 8.51 7.03
N TYR A 155 -2.17 7.75 6.23
CA TYR A 155 -2.08 7.93 4.78
C TYR A 155 -2.67 6.75 4.00
N GLU A 156 -3.37 7.06 2.91
CA GLU A 156 -3.79 6.06 1.95
C GLU A 156 -2.62 5.57 1.08
N THR A 157 -2.71 4.31 0.68
CA THR A 157 -1.77 3.66 -0.23
C THR A 157 -2.53 2.77 -1.23
N ILE A 158 -1.88 2.30 -2.28
CA ILE A 158 -2.52 1.43 -3.27
C ILE A 158 -1.99 0.01 -3.13
N HIS A 159 -2.80 -0.89 -2.52
CA HIS A 159 -2.56 -2.32 -2.57
C HIS A 159 -2.94 -2.83 -3.97
N GLY A 160 -1.97 -2.90 -4.85
CA GLY A 160 -2.19 -3.17 -6.28
C GLY A 160 -0.96 -3.76 -6.96
N MET A 161 -1.00 -3.82 -8.28
CA MET A 161 0.04 -4.43 -9.11
C MET A 161 1.45 -3.93 -8.78
N MET A 162 2.42 -4.81 -8.85
CA MET A 162 3.84 -4.50 -8.82
C MET A 162 4.44 -4.54 -10.22
N GLY A 163 5.67 -4.03 -10.39
CA GLY A 163 6.36 -4.06 -11.68
C GLY A 163 6.43 -5.48 -12.30
N THR A 164 6.70 -6.50 -11.46
CA THR A 164 6.74 -7.90 -11.90
C THR A 164 5.38 -8.48 -12.34
N SER A 165 4.27 -7.82 -12.08
CA SER A 165 2.96 -8.24 -12.58
C SER A 165 2.83 -8.12 -14.11
N MET A 166 3.74 -7.42 -14.76
CA MET A 166 3.81 -7.36 -16.23
C MET A 166 4.24 -8.69 -16.87
N GLY A 167 4.85 -9.59 -16.09
CA GLY A 167 5.16 -10.95 -16.54
C GLY A 167 3.98 -11.94 -16.48
N ASP A 168 2.81 -11.49 -16.00
CA ASP A 168 1.61 -12.30 -15.97
C ASP A 168 0.98 -12.40 -17.37
N ASP A 169 0.06 -13.33 -17.53
CA ASP A 169 -0.69 -13.51 -18.79
C ASP A 169 -1.43 -12.20 -19.17
N ALA A 170 -1.03 -11.62 -20.29
CA ALA A 170 -1.52 -10.32 -20.74
C ALA A 170 -3.05 -10.27 -20.88
N GLU A 171 -3.70 -11.38 -21.30
CA GLU A 171 -5.15 -11.43 -21.43
C GLU A 171 -5.86 -11.38 -20.07
N LYS A 172 -5.24 -11.97 -19.04
CA LYS A 172 -5.80 -12.03 -17.68
C LYS A 172 -5.67 -10.71 -16.93
N ILE A 173 -4.67 -9.88 -17.25
CA ILE A 173 -4.39 -8.65 -16.51
C ILE A 173 -5.01 -7.38 -17.13
N VAL A 174 -5.64 -7.45 -18.31
CA VAL A 174 -6.20 -6.28 -19.01
C VAL A 174 -7.13 -5.45 -18.12
N GLU A 175 -8.09 -6.09 -17.48
CA GLU A 175 -9.04 -5.37 -16.61
C GLU A 175 -8.36 -4.86 -15.33
N THR A 176 -7.37 -5.58 -14.82
CA THR A 176 -6.55 -5.16 -13.69
C THR A 176 -5.73 -3.93 -14.05
N LEU A 177 -5.11 -3.90 -15.23
CA LEU A 177 -4.37 -2.74 -15.74
C LEU A 177 -5.25 -1.50 -15.90
N LYS A 178 -6.47 -1.68 -16.43
CA LYS A 178 -7.45 -0.57 -16.54
C LYS A 178 -7.82 -0.02 -15.17
N SER A 179 -8.10 -0.89 -14.21
CA SER A 179 -8.44 -0.49 -12.84
C SER A 179 -7.26 0.18 -12.15
N PHE A 180 -6.06 -0.37 -12.33
CA PHE A 180 -4.83 0.19 -11.78
C PHE A 180 -4.58 1.61 -12.29
N LYS A 181 -4.66 1.81 -13.62
CA LYS A 181 -4.56 3.16 -14.21
C LYS A 181 -5.58 4.11 -13.62
N LYS A 182 -6.86 3.70 -13.56
CA LYS A 182 -7.92 4.53 -12.98
C LYS A 182 -7.64 4.92 -11.53
N SER A 183 -7.14 3.99 -10.71
CA SER A 183 -6.77 4.26 -9.32
C SER A 183 -5.69 5.33 -9.22
N LEU A 184 -4.67 5.28 -10.08
CA LEU A 184 -3.56 6.23 -10.07
C LEU A 184 -4.00 7.63 -10.48
N PHE A 185 -4.93 7.75 -11.43
CA PHE A 185 -5.39 9.03 -11.98
C PHE A 185 -6.70 9.55 -11.36
N GLY A 186 -7.19 8.92 -10.27
CA GLY A 186 -8.38 9.36 -9.56
C GLY A 186 -9.69 9.16 -10.32
N GLU A 187 -9.71 8.24 -11.29
CA GLU A 187 -10.92 7.94 -12.03
C GLU A 187 -11.82 6.97 -11.23
N LYS A 188 -13.13 7.09 -11.43
CA LYS A 188 -14.10 6.23 -10.75
C LYS A 188 -13.90 4.76 -11.10
N LEU A 189 -13.71 3.94 -10.05
CA LEU A 189 -13.66 2.48 -10.19
C LEU A 189 -15.06 1.90 -10.25
N SER A 190 -15.25 0.92 -11.14
CA SER A 190 -16.50 0.17 -11.27
C SER A 190 -16.19 -1.26 -11.64
N TYR A 191 -16.73 -2.20 -10.88
CA TYR A 191 -16.52 -3.64 -11.07
C TYR A 191 -17.85 -4.36 -11.23
N SER A 192 -17.90 -5.33 -12.15
CA SER A 192 -19.01 -6.26 -12.27
C SER A 192 -18.67 -7.55 -11.53
N LEU A 193 -19.47 -7.92 -10.56
CA LEU A 193 -19.30 -9.18 -9.86
C LEU A 193 -19.84 -10.32 -10.73
N VAL A 194 -18.97 -11.31 -11.02
CA VAL A 194 -19.36 -12.52 -11.75
C VAL A 194 -19.72 -13.59 -10.74
N SER A 195 -20.97 -14.08 -10.81
CA SER A 195 -21.43 -15.18 -9.98
C SER A 195 -20.87 -16.50 -10.50
N VAL A 196 -20.01 -17.17 -9.71
CA VAL A 196 -19.57 -18.54 -9.99
C VAL A 196 -20.44 -19.55 -9.28
N LYS A 197 -20.62 -20.75 -9.89
CA LYS A 197 -21.53 -21.79 -9.37
C LYS A 197 -21.21 -22.22 -7.93
N GLU A 198 -19.93 -22.24 -7.58
CA GLU A 198 -19.42 -22.60 -6.26
C GLU A 198 -19.91 -21.62 -5.17
N ASN A 199 -20.00 -20.33 -5.47
CA ASN A 199 -20.40 -19.30 -4.53
C ASN A 199 -21.92 -19.32 -4.25
N LYS A 200 -22.73 -19.88 -5.15
CA LYS A 200 -24.19 -19.99 -4.95
C LYS A 200 -24.59 -20.96 -3.85
N LYS A 201 -23.70 -21.89 -3.45
CA LYS A 201 -23.96 -22.87 -2.38
C LYS A 201 -23.68 -22.32 -0.97
N GLN A 202 -22.95 -21.22 -0.83
CA GLN A 202 -22.55 -20.65 0.46
C GLN A 202 -23.45 -19.49 0.93
N SER A 203 -24.37 -19.05 0.12
CA SER A 203 -25.29 -17.93 0.39
C SER A 203 -26.67 -18.38 0.87
N ARG A 204 -26.77 -19.49 1.64
CA ARG A 204 -27.98 -19.93 2.31
C ARG A 204 -27.81 -20.01 3.81
#